data_1c0873ba6a0d589f512fa63f87793ddd
#
_entry.id   1c0873ba6a0d589f512fa63f87793ddd
#
_cell.length_a   1.000
_cell.length_b   1.000
_cell.length_c   1.000
_cell.angle_alpha   90.00
_cell.angle_beta   90.00
_cell.angle_gamma   90.00
#
_symmetry.space_group_name_H-M   'P 1'
#
loop_
_entity.id
_entity.type
_entity.pdbx_description
1 polymer ?
#
loop_
_entity_poly.entity_id
_entity_poly.type
_entity_poly.pdbx_seq_one_letter_code
_entity_poly.pdbx_strand_id
1 'polypeptide(L)' 'MTAREIEQDMKASVNGASFISPGQLAKYLGQKNTSRVRERYMRDAFKLEGTKKYFIPEVARALYNSGEW' A
#
# COMPACT_ATOMS: atom_id res chain seq x y z
N MET A 1 -1.30 15.13 -3.67
CA MET A 1 -1.62 14.48 -2.37
C MET A 1 -0.35 14.34 -1.53
N THR A 2 -0.48 14.45 -0.23
CA THR A 2 0.62 14.15 0.68
C THR A 2 0.62 12.65 1.01
N ALA A 3 1.73 12.16 1.56
CA ALA A 3 1.80 10.76 1.99
C ALA A 3 0.71 10.44 3.03
N ARG A 4 0.42 11.40 3.91
CA ARG A 4 -0.62 11.22 4.93
C ARG A 4 -2.02 11.12 4.33
N GLU A 5 -2.29 11.89 3.30
CA GLU A 5 -3.57 11.82 2.60
C GLU A 5 -3.73 10.47 1.89
N ILE A 6 -2.65 10.00 1.25
CA ILE A 6 -2.65 8.68 0.62
C ILE A 6 -2.90 7.60 1.67
N GLU A 7 -2.24 7.71 2.83
CA GLU A 7 -2.41 6.76 3.92
C GLU A 7 -3.87 6.67 4.36
N GLN A 8 -4.51 7.81 4.58
CA GLN A 8 -5.90 7.84 5.05
C GLN A 8 -6.87 7.33 4.00
N ASP A 9 -6.65 7.67 2.74
CA ASP A 9 -7.46 7.19 1.64
C ASP A 9 -7.34 5.67 1.49
N MET A 10 -6.12 5.17 1.62
CA MET A 10 -5.85 3.73 1.54
C MET A 10 -6.50 2.98 2.70
N LYS A 11 -6.43 3.53 3.92
CA LYS A 11 -7.10 2.94 5.08
C LYS A 11 -8.60 2.85 4.87
N ALA A 12 -9.20 3.87 4.30
CA ALA A 12 -10.63 3.86 4.00
C ALA A 12 -10.99 2.73 3.03
N SER A 13 -10.11 2.42 2.09
CA SER A 13 -10.36 1.35 1.12
C SER A 13 -10.33 -0.06 1.74
N VAL A 14 -9.76 -0.19 2.93
CA VAL A 14 -9.67 -1.47 3.65
C VAL A 14 -10.39 -1.40 5.01
N ASN A 15 -11.46 -0.62 5.06
CA ASN A 15 -12.33 -0.51 6.24
C ASN A 15 -11.59 -0.02 7.50
N GLY A 16 -10.64 0.88 7.34
CA GLY A 16 -9.91 1.46 8.46
C GLY A 16 -8.77 0.62 9.01
N ALA A 17 -8.45 -0.51 8.37
CA ALA A 17 -7.34 -1.34 8.81
C ALA A 17 -6.00 -0.62 8.60
N SER A 18 -5.00 -0.98 9.40
CA SER A 18 -3.67 -0.38 9.32
C SER A 18 -2.73 -1.12 8.38
N PHE A 19 -3.16 -2.25 7.84
CA PHE A 19 -2.36 -3.10 6.97
C PHE A 19 -3.11 -3.43 5.70
N ILE A 20 -2.38 -3.61 4.61
CA ILE A 20 -2.96 -3.89 3.29
C ILE A 20 -2.18 -5.01 2.62
N SER A 21 -2.89 -5.91 1.94
CA SER A 21 -2.25 -6.99 1.17
C SER A 21 -1.86 -6.49 -0.22
N PRO A 22 -0.91 -7.16 -0.90
CA PRO A 22 -0.57 -6.80 -2.28
C PRO A 22 -1.76 -6.83 -3.22
N GLY A 23 -2.67 -7.80 -3.05
CA GLY A 23 -3.88 -7.88 -3.85
C GLY A 23 -4.79 -6.68 -3.63
N GLN A 24 -4.98 -6.27 -2.38
CA GLN A 24 -5.78 -5.10 -2.04
C GLN A 24 -5.14 -3.82 -2.59
N LEU A 25 -3.82 -3.71 -2.50
CA LEU A 25 -3.11 -2.55 -3.03
C LEU A 25 -3.21 -2.48 -4.55
N ALA A 26 -3.07 -3.61 -5.23
CA ALA A 26 -3.21 -3.66 -6.68
C ALA A 26 -4.61 -3.19 -7.09
N LYS A 27 -5.64 -3.64 -6.38
CA LYS A 27 -7.01 -3.24 -6.63
C LYS A 27 -7.20 -1.73 -6.37
N TYR A 28 -6.62 -1.23 -5.30
CA TYR A 28 -6.67 0.19 -4.95
C TYR A 28 -6.06 1.05 -6.06
N LEU A 29 -4.96 0.59 -6.65
CA LEU A 29 -4.27 1.30 -7.72
C LEU A 29 -4.84 1.02 -9.12
N GLY A 30 -5.78 0.10 -9.25
CA GLY A 30 -6.30 -0.30 -10.55
C GLY A 30 -5.32 -1.12 -11.37
N GLN A 31 -4.35 -1.77 -10.73
CA GLN A 31 -3.34 -2.58 -11.37
C GLN A 31 -3.72 -4.06 -11.34
N LYS A 32 -3.31 -4.81 -12.35
CA LYS A 32 -3.60 -6.24 -12.41
C LYS A 32 -2.45 -7.11 -11.90
N ASN A 33 -1.21 -6.64 -12.03
CA ASN A 33 -0.04 -7.42 -11.66
C ASN A 33 0.32 -7.18 -10.18
N THR A 34 -0.18 -8.05 -9.32
CA THR A 34 0.03 -7.99 -7.87
C THR A 34 1.50 -8.10 -7.48
N SER A 35 2.25 -8.98 -8.14
CA SER A 35 3.68 -9.16 -7.84
C SER A 35 4.48 -7.90 -8.11
N ARG A 36 4.18 -7.22 -9.21
CA ARG A 36 4.86 -5.98 -9.57
C ARG A 36 4.54 -4.86 -8.57
N VAL A 37 3.30 -4.76 -8.15
CA VAL A 37 2.86 -3.79 -7.15
C VAL A 37 3.58 -4.02 -5.83
N ARG A 38 3.67 -5.27 -5.39
CA ARG A 38 4.38 -5.64 -4.17
C ARG A 38 5.86 -5.25 -4.25
N GLU A 39 6.53 -5.58 -5.33
CA GLU A 39 7.95 -5.27 -5.51
C GLU A 39 8.21 -3.77 -5.54
N ARG A 40 7.31 -3.02 -6.14
CA ARG A 40 7.51 -1.58 -6.32
C ARG A 40 7.21 -0.76 -5.07
N TYR A 41 6.17 -1.10 -4.33
CA TYR A 41 5.67 -0.25 -3.24
C TYR A 41 5.74 -0.88 -1.86
N MET A 42 5.89 -2.19 -1.77
CA MET A 42 5.84 -2.90 -0.49
C MET A 42 7.18 -3.51 -0.10
N ARG A 43 8.19 -3.35 -0.94
CA ARG A 43 9.49 -3.99 -0.74
C ARG A 43 10.12 -3.66 0.61
N ASP A 44 10.09 -2.39 1.00
CA ASP A 44 10.73 -1.91 2.22
C ASP A 44 9.71 -1.63 3.33
N ALA A 45 8.45 -1.95 3.11
CA ALA A 45 7.41 -1.73 4.10
C ALA A 45 7.41 -2.86 5.13
N PHE A 46 7.06 -2.52 6.37
CA PHE A 46 6.93 -3.51 7.43
C PHE A 46 5.84 -4.51 7.08
N LYS A 47 6.18 -5.79 7.10
CA LYS A 47 5.24 -6.87 6.85
C LYS A 47 4.80 -7.46 8.18
N LEU A 48 3.48 -7.57 8.37
CA LEU A 48 2.94 -8.19 9.56
C LEU A 48 3.25 -9.69 9.54
N GLU A 49 3.95 -10.16 10.57
CA GLU A 49 4.40 -11.56 10.64
C GLU A 49 3.23 -12.53 10.58
N GLY A 50 3.42 -13.60 9.79
CA GLY A 50 2.39 -14.61 9.61
C GLY A 50 1.31 -14.26 8.61
N THR A 51 1.42 -13.11 7.97
CA THR A 51 0.45 -12.65 6.96
C THR A 51 1.16 -12.12 5.73
N LYS A 52 0.39 -11.79 4.69
CA LYS A 52 0.89 -11.09 3.50
C LYS A 52 0.43 -9.64 3.51
N LYS A 53 0.34 -9.04 4.71
CA LYS A 53 -0.12 -7.67 4.86
C LYS A 53 1.02 -6.75 5.26
N TYR A 54 1.03 -5.56 4.69
CA TYR A 54 2.09 -4.58 4.87
C TYR A 54 1.53 -3.30 5.49
N PHE A 55 2.37 -2.62 6.25
CA PHE A 55 1.98 -1.45 7.03
C PHE A 55 1.63 -0.27 6.11
N ILE A 56 0.39 0.19 6.17
CA ILE A 56 -0.13 1.22 5.28
C ILE A 56 0.68 2.53 5.29
N PRO A 57 1.09 3.10 6.43
CA PRO A 57 1.87 4.33 6.41
C PRO A 57 3.14 4.24 5.58
N GLU A 58 3.83 3.10 5.64
CA GLU A 58 5.05 2.91 4.86
C GLU A 58 4.76 2.70 3.38
N VAL A 59 3.69 1.97 3.07
CA VAL A 59 3.26 1.77 1.69
C VAL A 59 2.83 3.11 1.07
N ALA A 60 2.11 3.92 1.83
CA ALA A 60 1.68 5.24 1.38
C ALA A 60 2.87 6.15 1.09
N ARG A 61 3.91 6.08 1.92
CA ARG A 61 5.13 6.85 1.69
C ARG A 61 5.84 6.40 0.42
N ALA A 62 5.89 5.09 0.18
CA ALA A 62 6.49 4.55 -1.04
C ALA A 62 5.75 5.03 -2.28
N LEU A 63 4.42 5.04 -2.23
CA LEU A 63 3.61 5.57 -3.33
C LEU A 63 3.89 7.05 -3.56
N TYR A 64 3.96 7.83 -2.49
CA TYR A 64 4.24 9.26 -2.59
C TYR A 64 5.62 9.51 -3.19
N ASN A 65 6.62 8.76 -2.75
CA ASN A 65 8.00 8.90 -3.22
C ASN A 65 8.20 8.41 -4.66
N SER A 66 7.31 7.57 -5.16
CA SER A 66 7.40 7.08 -6.54
C SER A 66 7.08 8.16 -7.58
N GLY A 67 6.50 9.27 -7.14
CA GLY A 67 6.15 10.38 -8.04
C GLY A 67 4.93 10.13 -8.91
N GLU A 68 4.13 9.13 -8.57
CA GLU A 68 2.94 8.78 -9.37
C GLU A 68 1.69 9.54 -8.93
N TRP A 69 1.84 10.46 -7.99
CA TRP A 69 0.71 11.23 -7.45
C TRP A 69 0.83 12.71 -7.78
#